data_01901f3d9baa4fcc7635cfcf327f81be
#
_entry.id   01901f3d9baa4fcc7635cfcf327f81be
#
_cell.length_a   1.000
_cell.length_b   1.000
_cell.length_c   1.000
_cell.angle_alpha   90.00
_cell.angle_beta   90.00
_cell.angle_gamma   90.00
#
_symmetry.space_group_name_H-M   'P 1'
#
loop_
_entity.id
_entity.type
_entity.pdbx_description
1 polymer ?
#
loop_
_entity_poly.entity_id
_entity_poly.type
_entity_poly.pdbx_seq_one_letter_code
_entity_poly.pdbx_strand_id
1 'polypeptide(L)'
;MSQAPNPVPWRDPRRVPRSRRESSIVSGVEEGRVAYANVRKVVFLLVSTGAAEIVLFLLAVATRSPLPLLPVQLLWLNLVTNGIQDVALAFEPSEGGEMRRPPRSPREPVFDRVMLLRTAASALTMGVAAFAAFHVAIGAGWELDRARNGVLLMMVLLENVQAGNSRSETTALLRLSPLRNPLLLVGTL
;
A
#
# COMPACT_ATOMS: atom_id res chain seq x y z
N MET A 1 15.36 -3.26 -58.63
CA MET A 1 15.92 -4.35 -57.80
C MET A 1 15.72 -3.96 -56.35
N SER A 2 14.67 -4.47 -55.71
CA SER A 2 14.34 -4.21 -54.31
C SER A 2 15.16 -5.18 -53.44
N GLN A 3 16.07 -4.69 -52.62
CA GLN A 3 16.76 -5.49 -51.62
C GLN A 3 15.78 -5.81 -50.48
N ALA A 4 15.51 -7.07 -50.27
CA ALA A 4 14.74 -7.55 -49.12
C ALA A 4 15.52 -7.17 -47.83
N PRO A 5 14.83 -6.74 -46.75
CA PRO A 5 15.47 -6.42 -45.49
C PRO A 5 16.13 -7.69 -44.91
N ASN A 6 17.40 -7.53 -44.52
CA ASN A 6 18.19 -8.59 -43.92
C ASN A 6 17.47 -9.13 -42.66
N PRO A 7 17.19 -10.45 -42.56
CA PRO A 7 16.53 -10.98 -41.39
C PRO A 7 17.40 -10.72 -40.15
N VAL A 8 16.81 -10.14 -39.13
CA VAL A 8 17.45 -9.94 -37.81
C VAL A 8 17.90 -11.32 -37.31
N PRO A 9 19.20 -11.55 -37.13
CA PRO A 9 19.67 -12.86 -36.70
C PRO A 9 19.09 -13.16 -35.31
N TRP A 10 18.24 -14.20 -35.22
CA TRP A 10 17.81 -14.77 -33.95
C TRP A 10 19.04 -15.10 -33.12
N ARG A 11 19.28 -14.35 -32.05
CA ARG A 11 20.42 -14.66 -31.16
C ARG A 11 20.13 -16.01 -30.52
N ASP A 12 20.89 -17.02 -30.94
CA ASP A 12 20.87 -18.37 -30.34
C ASP A 12 21.07 -18.20 -28.81
N PRO A 13 20.10 -18.57 -27.97
CA PRO A 13 20.20 -18.45 -26.51
C PRO A 13 21.40 -19.21 -25.94
N ARG A 14 21.99 -20.13 -26.69
CA ARG A 14 23.22 -20.87 -26.31
C ARG A 14 24.50 -20.05 -26.48
N ARG A 15 24.46 -18.92 -27.21
CA ARG A 15 25.62 -18.07 -27.47
C ARG A 15 25.75 -16.87 -26.53
N VAL A 16 24.86 -16.75 -25.55
CA VAL A 16 25.01 -15.67 -24.54
C VAL A 16 26.21 -16.04 -23.64
N PRO A 17 27.21 -15.15 -23.48
CA PRO A 17 28.34 -15.40 -22.60
C PRO A 17 27.88 -15.77 -21.19
N ARG A 18 28.55 -16.72 -20.54
CA ARG A 18 28.15 -17.27 -19.23
C ARG A 18 28.01 -16.17 -18.17
N SER A 19 28.93 -15.21 -18.17
CA SER A 19 28.90 -14.02 -17.31
C SER A 19 27.64 -13.16 -17.50
N ARG A 20 27.16 -13.00 -18.73
CA ARG A 20 25.93 -12.24 -19.02
C ARG A 20 24.67 -12.98 -18.60
N ARG A 21 24.67 -14.31 -18.67
CA ARG A 21 23.56 -15.13 -18.16
C ARG A 21 23.50 -15.10 -16.65
N GLU A 22 24.62 -15.20 -15.98
CA GLU A 22 24.72 -15.13 -14.52
C GLU A 22 24.27 -13.75 -14.02
N SER A 23 24.69 -12.66 -14.64
CA SER A 23 24.22 -11.32 -14.29
C SER A 23 22.71 -11.13 -14.51
N SER A 24 22.15 -11.71 -15.59
CA SER A 24 20.71 -11.63 -15.86
C SER A 24 19.89 -12.43 -14.83
N ILE A 25 20.39 -13.59 -14.37
CA ILE A 25 19.72 -14.39 -13.33
C ILE A 25 19.76 -13.63 -12.00
N VAL A 26 20.90 -13.06 -11.63
CA VAL A 26 21.04 -12.28 -10.40
C VAL A 26 20.09 -11.08 -10.40
N SER A 27 20.06 -10.32 -11.51
CA SER A 27 19.11 -9.19 -11.65
C SER A 27 17.66 -9.64 -11.57
N GLY A 28 17.31 -10.77 -12.19
CA GLY A 28 15.95 -11.32 -12.11
C GLY A 28 15.55 -11.74 -10.69
N VAL A 29 16.49 -12.30 -9.91
CA VAL A 29 16.26 -12.63 -8.50
C VAL A 29 16.10 -11.35 -7.66
N GLU A 30 16.91 -10.33 -7.91
CA GLU A 30 16.82 -9.05 -7.21
C GLU A 30 15.48 -8.37 -7.45
N GLU A 31 15.08 -8.23 -8.71
CA GLU A 31 13.76 -7.67 -9.09
C GLU A 31 12.60 -8.47 -8.49
N GLY A 32 12.68 -9.79 -8.50
CA GLY A 32 11.66 -10.63 -7.87
C GLY A 32 11.55 -10.41 -6.37
N ARG A 33 12.65 -10.15 -5.66
CA ARG A 33 12.65 -9.82 -4.23
C ARG A 33 12.08 -8.45 -3.96
N VAL A 34 12.39 -7.46 -4.79
CA VAL A 34 11.80 -6.10 -4.71
C VAL A 34 10.30 -6.16 -4.95
N ALA A 35 9.86 -6.82 -6.03
CA ALA A 35 8.44 -7.00 -6.34
C ALA A 35 7.68 -7.66 -5.18
N TYR A 36 8.23 -8.73 -4.58
CA TYR A 36 7.63 -9.37 -3.42
C TYR A 36 7.55 -8.43 -2.20
N ALA A 37 8.60 -7.65 -1.93
CA ALA A 37 8.58 -6.66 -0.84
C ALA A 37 7.49 -5.60 -1.07
N ASN A 38 7.33 -5.14 -2.32
CA ASN A 38 6.30 -4.16 -2.66
C ASN A 38 4.89 -4.75 -2.55
N VAL A 39 4.67 -6.00 -2.97
CA VAL A 39 3.39 -6.71 -2.73
C VAL A 39 3.05 -6.75 -1.24
N ARG A 40 4.01 -7.02 -0.35
CA ARG A 40 3.77 -6.99 1.10
C ARG A 40 3.36 -5.60 1.59
N LYS A 41 3.97 -4.52 1.05
CA LYS A 41 3.61 -3.13 1.40
C LYS A 41 2.17 -2.80 1.00
N VAL A 42 1.78 -3.19 -0.22
CA VAL A 42 0.40 -3.02 -0.72
C VAL A 42 -0.59 -3.80 0.14
N VAL A 43 -0.31 -5.08 0.41
CA VAL A 43 -1.17 -5.92 1.26
C VAL A 43 -1.30 -5.34 2.67
N PHE A 44 -0.20 -4.81 3.24
CA PHE A 44 -0.24 -4.15 4.55
C PHE A 44 -1.13 -2.90 4.53
N LEU A 45 -1.04 -2.06 3.50
CA LEU A 45 -1.91 -0.89 3.34
C LEU A 45 -3.38 -1.33 3.27
N LEU A 46 -3.74 -2.17 2.30
CA LEU A 46 -5.12 -2.61 2.07
C LEU A 46 -5.77 -3.25 3.29
N VAL A 47 -5.05 -4.15 3.98
CA VAL A 47 -5.61 -4.85 5.13
C VAL A 47 -5.74 -3.91 6.32
N SER A 48 -4.81 -2.98 6.53
CA SER A 48 -4.90 -2.03 7.65
C SER A 48 -5.99 -0.98 7.46
N THR A 49 -6.18 -0.46 6.24
CA THR A 49 -7.26 0.51 5.93
C THR A 49 -8.63 -0.16 5.95
N GLY A 50 -8.79 -1.31 5.31
CA GLY A 50 -10.05 -2.05 5.35
C GLY A 50 -10.43 -2.51 6.77
N ALA A 51 -9.46 -2.93 7.59
CA ALA A 51 -9.72 -3.24 8.98
C ALA A 51 -10.10 -2.00 9.80
N ALA A 52 -9.56 -0.82 9.50
CA ALA A 52 -9.96 0.44 10.14
C ALA A 52 -11.42 0.81 9.83
N GLU A 53 -11.84 0.62 8.58
CA GLU A 53 -13.24 0.79 8.20
C GLU A 53 -14.15 -0.16 8.97
N ILE A 54 -13.77 -1.44 9.10
CA ILE A 54 -14.52 -2.41 9.90
C ILE A 54 -14.62 -1.96 11.36
N VAL A 55 -13.53 -1.51 11.98
CA VAL A 55 -13.53 -0.99 13.36
C VAL A 55 -14.48 0.20 13.48
N LEU A 56 -14.42 1.17 12.55
CA LEU A 56 -15.32 2.32 12.53
C LEU A 56 -16.79 1.91 12.50
N PHE A 57 -17.16 0.97 11.63
CA PHE A 57 -18.55 0.50 11.52
C PHE A 57 -18.99 -0.34 12.71
N LEU A 58 -18.12 -1.20 13.26
CA LEU A 58 -18.44 -1.98 14.45
C LEU A 58 -18.71 -1.07 15.65
N LEU A 59 -17.92 -0.01 15.82
CA LEU A 59 -18.16 0.98 16.89
C LEU A 59 -19.48 1.73 16.67
N ALA A 60 -19.80 2.12 15.44
CA ALA A 60 -21.07 2.76 15.13
C ALA A 60 -22.27 1.86 15.45
N VAL A 61 -22.21 0.57 15.05
CA VAL A 61 -23.26 -0.40 15.35
C VAL A 61 -23.37 -0.68 16.85
N ALA A 62 -22.24 -0.87 17.54
CA ALA A 62 -22.21 -1.13 18.98
C ALA A 62 -22.81 0.01 19.81
N THR A 63 -22.64 1.25 19.37
CA THR A 63 -23.17 2.44 20.02
C THR A 63 -24.53 2.87 19.48
N ARG A 64 -25.11 2.13 18.54
CA ARG A 64 -26.38 2.47 17.85
C ARG A 64 -26.34 3.86 17.20
N SER A 65 -25.17 4.30 16.80
CA SER A 65 -24.99 5.59 16.11
C SER A 65 -25.40 5.48 14.63
N PRO A 66 -25.74 6.58 13.97
CA PRO A 66 -25.89 6.60 12.52
C PRO A 66 -24.60 6.11 11.83
N LEU A 67 -24.73 5.53 10.64
CA LEU A 67 -23.56 5.09 9.87
C LEU A 67 -22.65 6.29 9.56
N PRO A 68 -21.35 6.21 9.91
CA PRO A 68 -20.42 7.33 9.78
C PRO A 68 -19.99 7.60 8.34
N LEU A 69 -20.14 6.63 7.46
CA LEU A 69 -19.88 6.74 6.01
C LEU A 69 -21.01 6.09 5.22
N LEU A 70 -21.30 6.64 4.06
CA LEU A 70 -22.22 6.05 3.08
C LEU A 70 -21.49 4.99 2.25
N PRO A 71 -22.20 3.99 1.67
CA PRO A 71 -21.57 3.01 0.79
C PRO A 71 -20.80 3.62 -0.39
N VAL A 72 -21.27 4.71 -0.97
CA VAL A 72 -20.59 5.42 -2.04
C VAL A 72 -19.30 6.08 -1.57
N GLN A 73 -19.24 6.56 -0.33
CA GLN A 73 -18.03 7.13 0.29
C GLN A 73 -16.99 6.04 0.55
N LEU A 74 -17.39 4.86 1.03
CA LEU A 74 -16.52 3.69 1.16
C LEU A 74 -15.97 3.23 -0.18
N LEU A 75 -16.82 3.14 -1.19
CA LEU A 75 -16.37 2.79 -2.54
C LEU A 75 -15.33 3.80 -3.06
N TRP A 76 -15.55 5.08 -2.79
CA TRP A 76 -14.62 6.14 -3.19
C TRP A 76 -13.26 6.00 -2.48
N LEU A 77 -13.24 5.76 -1.15
CA LEU A 77 -12.01 5.49 -0.38
C LEU A 77 -11.25 4.30 -0.97
N ASN A 78 -11.91 3.17 -1.12
CA ASN A 78 -11.26 1.94 -1.56
C ASN A 78 -10.81 1.97 -3.03
N LEU A 79 -11.57 2.62 -3.92
CA LEU A 79 -11.26 2.64 -5.35
C LEU A 79 -10.33 3.79 -5.72
N VAL A 80 -10.60 5.00 -5.23
CA VAL A 80 -9.87 6.20 -5.65
C VAL A 80 -8.63 6.40 -4.77
N THR A 81 -8.79 6.44 -3.45
CA THR A 81 -7.67 6.70 -2.54
C THR A 81 -6.71 5.50 -2.50
N ASN A 82 -7.20 4.35 -2.06
CA ASN A 82 -6.35 3.15 -1.94
C ASN A 82 -5.84 2.67 -3.30
N GLY A 83 -6.67 2.67 -4.36
CA GLY A 83 -6.26 2.19 -5.67
C GLY A 83 -5.06 2.95 -6.26
N ILE A 84 -5.00 4.26 -6.10
CA ILE A 84 -3.86 5.09 -6.55
C ILE A 84 -2.62 4.80 -5.68
N GLN A 85 -2.79 4.69 -4.37
CA GLN A 85 -1.71 4.43 -3.42
C GLN A 85 -1.13 3.02 -3.60
N ASP A 86 -1.95 2.02 -3.88
CA ASP A 86 -1.53 0.64 -4.13
C ASP A 86 -0.65 0.55 -5.36
N VAL A 87 -1.06 1.19 -6.47
CA VAL A 87 -0.24 1.26 -7.68
C VAL A 87 1.08 1.96 -7.38
N ALA A 88 1.05 3.08 -6.65
CA ALA A 88 2.25 3.81 -6.31
C ALA A 88 3.21 3.00 -5.42
N LEU A 89 2.70 2.23 -4.45
CA LEU A 89 3.51 1.34 -3.59
C LEU A 89 4.04 0.12 -4.36
N ALA A 90 3.32 -0.39 -5.36
CA ALA A 90 3.80 -1.47 -6.21
C ALA A 90 5.09 -1.07 -6.98
N PHE A 91 5.27 0.23 -7.24
CA PHE A 91 6.47 0.80 -7.87
C PHE A 91 7.45 1.44 -6.86
N GLU A 92 7.33 1.13 -5.56
CA GLU A 92 8.28 1.65 -4.57
C GLU A 92 9.70 1.17 -4.89
N PRO A 93 10.69 2.06 -4.97
CA PRO A 93 12.07 1.69 -5.23
C PRO A 93 12.65 0.76 -4.15
N SER A 94 13.57 -0.12 -4.56
CA SER A 94 14.31 -1.00 -3.65
C SER A 94 14.90 -0.24 -2.47
N GLU A 95 14.75 -0.77 -1.25
CA GLU A 95 15.37 -0.18 -0.05
C GLU A 95 16.88 -0.45 0.01
N GLY A 96 17.37 -1.38 -0.83
CA GLY A 96 18.74 -1.86 -0.85
C GLY A 96 18.98 -2.95 0.19
N GLY A 97 19.79 -3.93 -0.20
CA GLY A 97 20.15 -5.03 0.69
C GLY A 97 19.23 -6.25 0.62
N GLU A 98 18.28 -6.30 -0.30
CA GLU A 98 17.41 -7.45 -0.53
C GLU A 98 18.22 -8.71 -0.85
N MET A 99 19.34 -8.55 -1.56
CA MET A 99 20.25 -9.66 -1.87
C MET A 99 21.09 -10.13 -0.69
N ARG A 100 21.22 -9.33 0.38
CA ARG A 100 21.95 -9.71 1.60
C ARG A 100 21.13 -10.60 2.53
N ARG A 101 19.80 -10.64 2.35
CA ARG A 101 18.91 -11.50 3.12
C ARG A 101 18.98 -12.93 2.60
N PRO A 102 18.93 -13.95 3.49
CA PRO A 102 18.85 -15.34 3.04
C PRO A 102 17.60 -15.59 2.19
N PRO A 103 17.60 -16.64 1.36
CA PRO A 103 16.41 -17.04 0.63
C PRO A 103 15.24 -17.29 1.60
N ARG A 104 14.07 -16.77 1.26
CA ARG A 104 12.87 -16.96 2.05
C ARG A 104 12.37 -18.40 1.96
N SER A 105 11.87 -18.94 3.06
CA SER A 105 11.21 -20.23 3.06
C SER A 105 9.88 -20.16 2.31
N PRO A 106 9.56 -21.12 1.41
CA PRO A 106 8.26 -21.18 0.73
C PRO A 106 7.06 -21.30 1.68
N ARG A 107 7.30 -21.72 2.93
CA ARG A 107 6.27 -21.88 3.97
C ARG A 107 6.10 -20.64 4.84
N GLU A 108 6.91 -19.63 4.64
CA GLU A 108 6.83 -18.40 5.44
C GLU A 108 5.59 -17.58 5.02
N PRO A 109 4.68 -17.26 5.96
CA PRO A 109 3.45 -16.53 5.63
C PRO A 109 3.76 -15.11 5.17
N VAL A 110 2.91 -14.56 4.31
CA VAL A 110 2.98 -13.14 3.89
C VAL A 110 2.80 -12.22 5.08
N PHE A 111 1.87 -12.58 5.97
CA PHE A 111 1.65 -11.91 7.25
C PHE A 111 2.43 -12.60 8.37
N ASP A 112 3.48 -11.98 8.83
CA ASP A 112 4.15 -12.38 10.06
C ASP A 112 3.49 -11.71 11.30
N ARG A 113 3.91 -12.12 12.50
CA ARG A 113 3.36 -11.59 13.75
C ARG A 113 3.53 -10.07 13.89
N VAL A 114 4.66 -9.54 13.43
CA VAL A 114 4.96 -8.10 13.52
C VAL A 114 4.02 -7.33 12.60
N MET A 115 3.85 -7.79 11.36
CA MET A 115 2.93 -7.20 10.40
C MET A 115 1.49 -7.24 10.89
N LEU A 116 1.07 -8.36 11.50
CA LEU A 116 -0.28 -8.49 12.07
C LEU A 116 -0.52 -7.49 13.20
N LEU A 117 0.46 -7.34 14.13
CA LEU A 117 0.35 -6.37 15.22
C LEU A 117 0.33 -4.93 14.71
N ARG A 118 1.15 -4.60 13.72
CA ARG A 118 1.15 -3.27 13.07
C ARG A 118 -0.18 -3.00 12.38
N THR A 119 -0.72 -3.98 11.65
CA THR A 119 -2.05 -3.89 11.01
C THR A 119 -3.13 -3.64 12.04
N ALA A 120 -3.16 -4.42 13.13
CA ALA A 120 -4.15 -4.25 14.20
C ALA A 120 -4.03 -2.87 14.89
N ALA A 121 -2.81 -2.43 15.19
CA ALA A 121 -2.56 -1.12 15.79
C ALA A 121 -3.02 0.02 14.86
N SER A 122 -2.68 -0.03 13.57
CA SER A 122 -3.12 0.96 12.59
C SER A 122 -4.64 0.96 12.44
N ALA A 123 -5.25 -0.20 12.30
CA ALA A 123 -6.71 -0.35 12.16
C ALA A 123 -7.46 0.22 13.36
N LEU A 124 -7.04 -0.12 14.58
CA LEU A 124 -7.64 0.40 15.80
C LEU A 124 -7.45 1.91 15.90
N THR A 125 -6.23 2.42 15.67
CA THR A 125 -5.96 3.85 15.77
C THR A 125 -6.80 4.65 14.77
N MET A 126 -6.83 4.23 13.51
CA MET A 126 -7.58 4.91 12.46
C MET A 126 -9.08 4.81 12.67
N GLY A 127 -9.60 3.61 12.93
CA GLY A 127 -11.03 3.37 13.11
C GLY A 127 -11.59 4.08 14.35
N VAL A 128 -10.87 4.03 15.49
CA VAL A 128 -11.27 4.74 16.72
C VAL A 128 -11.18 6.25 16.55
N ALA A 129 -10.12 6.76 15.91
CA ALA A 129 -9.98 8.19 15.67
C ALA A 129 -11.08 8.73 14.75
N ALA A 130 -11.41 8.02 13.67
CA ALA A 130 -12.51 8.39 12.77
C ALA A 130 -13.86 8.34 13.48
N PHE A 131 -14.09 7.31 14.31
CA PHE A 131 -15.29 7.20 15.12
C PHE A 131 -15.42 8.32 16.15
N ALA A 132 -14.33 8.66 16.85
CA ALA A 132 -14.31 9.77 17.81
C ALA A 132 -14.59 11.10 17.11
N ALA A 133 -14.00 11.34 15.93
CA ALA A 133 -14.28 12.55 15.15
C ALA A 133 -15.75 12.64 14.74
N PHE A 134 -16.36 11.52 14.33
CA PHE A 134 -17.79 11.47 14.03
C PHE A 134 -18.65 11.85 15.23
N HIS A 135 -18.39 11.28 16.40
CA HIS A 135 -19.11 11.60 17.62
C HIS A 135 -18.95 13.03 18.08
N VAL A 136 -17.73 13.57 17.98
CA VAL A 136 -17.46 14.98 18.29
C VAL A 136 -18.23 15.90 17.34
N ALA A 137 -18.25 15.60 16.04
CA ALA A 137 -18.98 16.38 15.05
C ALA A 137 -20.50 16.39 15.32
N ILE A 138 -21.09 15.21 15.58
CA ILE A 138 -22.51 15.10 15.92
C ILE A 138 -22.82 15.78 17.25
N GLY A 139 -21.99 15.59 18.27
CA GLY A 139 -22.14 16.26 19.57
C GLY A 139 -22.01 17.79 19.51
N ALA A 140 -21.24 18.30 18.54
CA ALA A 140 -21.14 19.74 18.24
C ALA A 140 -22.32 20.28 17.41
N GLY A 141 -23.34 19.45 17.12
CA GLY A 141 -24.52 19.85 16.38
C GLY A 141 -24.33 19.90 14.86
N TRP A 142 -23.34 19.23 14.32
CA TRP A 142 -23.20 19.15 12.87
C TRP A 142 -24.34 18.31 12.28
N GLU A 143 -24.82 18.74 11.12
CA GLU A 143 -25.71 17.94 10.31
C GLU A 143 -25.04 16.60 9.93
N LEU A 144 -25.81 15.53 9.85
CA LEU A 144 -25.31 14.17 9.64
C LEU A 144 -24.42 14.05 8.40
N ASP A 145 -24.84 14.64 7.28
CA ASP A 145 -24.07 14.56 6.05
C ASP A 145 -22.78 15.38 6.11
N ARG A 146 -22.79 16.49 6.83
CA ARG A 146 -21.57 17.26 7.11
C ARG A 146 -20.59 16.47 8.00
N ALA A 147 -21.11 15.76 9.01
CA ALA A 147 -20.28 14.91 9.87
C ALA A 147 -19.67 13.74 9.07
N ARG A 148 -20.45 13.10 8.19
CA ARG A 148 -19.96 12.05 7.27
C ARG A 148 -18.84 12.54 6.34
N ASN A 149 -19.02 13.71 5.75
CA ASN A 149 -17.98 14.30 4.90
C ASN A 149 -16.71 14.64 5.69
N GLY A 150 -16.85 15.08 6.94
CA GLY A 150 -15.71 15.28 7.84
C GLY A 150 -14.97 13.99 8.14
N VAL A 151 -15.70 12.90 8.41
CA VAL A 151 -15.11 11.57 8.61
C VAL A 151 -14.45 11.04 7.33
N LEU A 152 -15.09 11.24 6.17
CA LEU A 152 -14.49 10.89 4.89
C LEU A 152 -13.14 11.57 4.69
N LEU A 153 -13.08 12.89 4.87
CA LEU A 153 -11.83 13.64 4.77
C LEU A 153 -10.78 13.14 5.77
N MET A 154 -11.20 12.87 7.01
CA MET A 154 -10.29 12.35 8.03
C MET A 154 -9.74 10.97 7.64
N MET A 155 -10.57 10.07 7.12
CA MET A 155 -10.12 8.76 6.64
C MET A 155 -9.11 8.90 5.51
N VAL A 156 -9.35 9.76 4.52
CA VAL A 156 -8.38 10.05 3.45
C VAL A 156 -7.03 10.48 4.01
N LEU A 157 -7.02 11.39 4.99
CA LEU A 157 -5.78 11.85 5.61
C LEU A 157 -5.07 10.75 6.40
N LEU A 158 -5.81 9.92 7.12
CA LEU A 158 -5.26 8.78 7.86
C LEU A 158 -4.71 7.71 6.91
N GLU A 159 -5.39 7.43 5.80
CA GLU A 159 -4.94 6.51 4.76
C GLU A 159 -3.67 7.04 4.07
N ASN A 160 -3.57 8.32 3.79
CA ASN A 160 -2.35 8.94 3.27
C ASN A 160 -1.15 8.74 4.22
N VAL A 161 -1.35 8.93 5.52
CA VAL A 161 -0.33 8.65 6.54
C VAL A 161 0.01 7.16 6.56
N GLN A 162 -1.00 6.28 6.48
CA GLN A 162 -0.81 4.84 6.47
C GLN A 162 -0.09 4.36 5.21
N ALA A 163 -0.38 4.92 4.05
CA ALA A 163 0.37 4.67 2.82
C ALA A 163 1.84 5.03 2.98
N GLY A 164 2.13 6.18 3.59
CA GLY A 164 3.49 6.57 3.96
C GLY A 164 4.16 5.58 4.92
N ASN A 165 3.46 5.10 5.94
CA ASN A 165 3.95 4.09 6.89
C ASN A 165 4.19 2.72 6.24
N SER A 166 3.47 2.42 5.15
CA SER A 166 3.58 1.16 4.40
C SER A 166 4.81 1.10 3.49
N ARG A 167 5.49 2.22 3.21
CA ARG A 167 6.67 2.29 2.33
C ARG A 167 7.85 1.50 2.84
N SER A 168 7.98 1.31 4.14
CA SER A 168 9.06 0.52 4.74
C SER A 168 8.60 -0.27 5.95
N GLU A 169 9.11 -1.50 6.07
CA GLU A 169 8.87 -2.34 7.24
C GLU A 169 9.79 -1.97 8.43
N THR A 170 10.92 -1.32 8.15
CA THR A 170 12.01 -1.10 9.12
C THR A 170 12.29 0.36 9.42
N THR A 171 11.92 1.26 8.50
CA THR A 171 12.25 2.69 8.61
C THR A 171 10.99 3.51 8.84
N ALA A 172 11.02 4.37 9.87
CA ALA A 172 9.90 5.25 10.17
C ALA A 172 9.64 6.25 9.02
N LEU A 173 8.37 6.58 8.76
CA LEU A 173 7.92 7.51 7.71
C LEU A 173 8.73 8.82 7.67
N LEU A 174 8.99 9.43 8.83
CA LEU A 174 9.70 10.71 8.94
C LEU A 174 11.18 10.66 8.50
N ARG A 175 11.75 9.46 8.36
CA ARG A 175 13.12 9.26 7.87
C ARG A 175 13.19 8.89 6.39
N LEU A 176 12.05 8.67 5.76
CA LEU A 176 11.96 8.36 4.34
C LEU A 176 11.80 9.65 3.54
N SER A 177 12.61 9.82 2.50
CA SER A 177 12.42 10.93 1.59
C SER A 177 11.11 10.77 0.81
N PRO A 178 10.21 11.77 0.84
CA PRO A 178 8.97 11.72 0.05
C PRO A 178 9.24 11.70 -1.45
N LEU A 179 10.32 12.32 -1.91
CA LEU A 179 10.72 12.39 -3.32
C LEU A 179 11.22 11.06 -3.89
N ARG A 180 11.45 10.04 -3.05
CA ARG A 180 11.90 8.73 -3.49
C ARG A 180 10.84 7.97 -4.29
N ASN A 181 9.56 8.22 -4.00
CA ASN A 181 8.43 7.69 -4.76
C ASN A 181 7.53 8.86 -5.20
N PRO A 182 7.78 9.45 -6.37
CA PRO A 182 6.99 10.58 -6.87
C PRO A 182 5.55 10.20 -7.19
N LEU A 183 5.29 8.93 -7.56
CA LEU A 183 3.92 8.45 -7.81
C LEU A 183 3.09 8.49 -6.52
N LEU A 184 3.65 8.03 -5.41
CA LEU A 184 2.97 8.07 -4.12
C LEU A 184 2.77 9.52 -3.65
N LEU A 185 3.77 10.38 -3.85
CA LEU A 185 3.65 11.81 -3.50
C LEU A 185 2.48 12.47 -4.26
N VAL A 186 2.38 12.23 -5.57
CA VAL A 186 1.26 12.77 -6.38
C VAL A 186 -0.07 12.12 -5.99
N GLY A 187 -0.07 10.83 -5.66
CA GLY A 187 -1.30 10.11 -5.28
C GLY A 187 -1.82 10.44 -3.87
N THR A 188 -1.04 11.14 -3.04
CA THR A 188 -1.42 11.58 -1.69
C THR A 188 -1.71 13.08 -1.60
N LEU A 189 -1.50 13.84 -2.66
CA LEU A 189 -1.83 15.27 -2.79
C LEU A 189 -3.19 15.49 -3.43
#